data_3b3628d111e11e96d658025877ea4940
#
_entry.id   3b3628d111e11e96d658025877ea4940
#
_cell.length_a   1.000
_cell.length_b   1.000
_cell.length_c   1.000
_cell.angle_alpha   90.00
_cell.angle_beta   90.00
_cell.angle_gamma   90.00
#
_symmetry.space_group_name_H-M   'P 1'
#
loop_
_entity.id
_entity.type
_entity.pdbx_description
1 polymer ?
#
loop_
_entity_poly.entity_id
_entity_poly.type
_entity_poly.pdbx_seq_one_letter_code
_entity_poly.pdbx_strand_id
1 'polypeptide(L)'
;HAEITNYMQPVKELIGNIAGTIDMISEHVNEPFINQDHLDELEKLRGEITEATGIKATHKEGVMHPVEIIETMQKVLTDDTTVTVDVGSHYIWMARKYRSYNPRHLLFSNGMQTLGVALPWAISAALVRPNTQVVSVAGDGGFLFSGQELETAVRKNLNIIQLIWNDGRYNMVEFQEEMKYKRSAGVEFGPVDYVKYAESFGAKGLRVTKQEELEAALKEGYETDGPVLID
;
A
#
# COMPACT_ATOMS: atom_id res chain seq x y z
N HIS A 1 26.96 -7.38 -1.13
CA HIS A 1 28.25 -6.75 -0.84
C HIS A 1 28.84 -6.00 -2.05
N ALA A 2 28.56 -6.40 -3.30
CA ALA A 2 29.14 -5.76 -4.49
C ALA A 2 28.45 -4.44 -4.92
N GLU A 3 27.30 -4.11 -4.36
CA GLU A 3 26.49 -2.96 -4.81
C GLU A 3 26.72 -1.68 -4.02
N ILE A 4 27.32 -1.76 -2.83
CA ILE A 4 27.48 -0.59 -1.94
C ILE A 4 28.36 0.49 -2.59
N THR A 5 29.35 0.09 -3.39
CA THR A 5 30.29 1.02 -4.03
C THR A 5 29.79 1.63 -5.34
N ASN A 6 28.66 1.17 -5.89
CA ASN A 6 28.16 1.67 -7.19
C ASN A 6 27.59 3.07 -7.13
N TYR A 7 27.06 3.48 -5.97
CA TYR A 7 26.35 4.76 -5.81
C TYR A 7 26.87 5.62 -4.67
N MET A 8 27.59 5.03 -3.72
CA MET A 8 28.16 5.72 -2.56
C MET A 8 29.58 5.21 -2.30
N GLN A 9 30.48 6.13 -1.94
CA GLN A 9 31.79 5.76 -1.39
C GLN A 9 31.73 5.95 0.13
N PRO A 10 31.56 4.88 0.91
CA PRO A 10 31.51 4.99 2.36
C PRO A 10 32.88 5.34 2.92
N VAL A 11 32.92 6.16 3.95
CA VAL A 11 34.18 6.46 4.68
C VAL A 11 34.66 5.23 5.44
N LYS A 12 33.73 4.42 5.94
CA LYS A 12 33.99 3.14 6.60
C LYS A 12 32.90 2.14 6.23
N GLU A 13 33.29 0.88 6.04
CA GLU A 13 32.37 -0.23 5.83
C GLU A 13 32.37 -1.13 7.07
N LEU A 14 31.20 -1.41 7.62
CA LEU A 14 31.03 -2.36 8.70
C LEU A 14 30.33 -3.60 8.15
N ILE A 15 31.08 -4.65 7.94
CA ILE A 15 30.59 -5.90 7.36
C ILE A 15 30.36 -6.91 8.49
N GLY A 16 29.11 -7.34 8.66
CA GLY A 16 28.75 -8.28 9.71
C GLY A 16 27.26 -8.49 9.86
N ASN A 17 26.87 -9.07 10.96
CA ASN A 17 25.46 -9.15 11.36
C ASN A 17 24.95 -7.76 11.73
N ILE A 18 23.88 -7.30 11.08
CA ILE A 18 23.37 -5.92 11.23
C ILE A 18 22.99 -5.63 12.69
N ALA A 19 22.25 -6.54 13.35
CA ALA A 19 21.83 -6.35 14.73
C ALA A 19 23.03 -6.23 15.67
N GLY A 20 23.97 -7.18 15.62
CA GLY A 20 25.18 -7.12 16.43
C GLY A 20 26.06 -5.90 16.16
N THR A 21 26.10 -5.42 14.91
CA THR A 21 26.82 -4.19 14.56
C THR A 21 26.14 -2.96 15.17
N ILE A 22 24.81 -2.89 15.13
CA ILE A 22 24.04 -1.80 15.75
C ILE A 22 24.21 -1.81 17.26
N ASP A 23 24.15 -3.00 17.89
CA ASP A 23 24.34 -3.14 19.35
C ASP A 23 25.71 -2.61 19.76
N MET A 24 26.77 -3.01 19.04
CA MET A 24 28.14 -2.52 19.31
C MET A 24 28.28 -1.01 19.12
N ILE A 25 27.64 -0.42 18.10
CA ILE A 25 27.66 1.03 17.90
C ILE A 25 26.90 1.72 19.04
N SER A 26 25.74 1.19 19.44
CA SER A 26 24.90 1.74 20.50
C SER A 26 25.61 1.81 21.85
N GLU A 27 26.45 0.82 22.17
CA GLU A 27 27.29 0.81 23.38
C GLU A 27 28.27 1.99 23.48
N HIS A 28 28.62 2.60 22.32
CA HIS A 28 29.54 3.73 22.23
C HIS A 28 28.85 5.08 22.07
N VAL A 29 27.52 5.10 21.95
CA VAL A 29 26.71 6.32 21.88
C VAL A 29 26.23 6.66 23.29
N ASN A 30 26.97 7.53 23.99
CA ASN A 30 26.69 7.87 25.39
C ASN A 30 25.55 8.87 25.57
N GLU A 31 25.27 9.69 24.56
CA GLU A 31 24.20 10.68 24.59
C GLU A 31 23.49 10.76 23.22
N PRO A 32 22.16 10.96 23.21
CA PRO A 32 21.46 11.20 21.95
C PRO A 32 21.95 12.50 21.32
N PHE A 33 22.46 12.43 20.11
CA PHE A 33 22.83 13.60 19.34
C PHE A 33 21.62 14.09 18.54
N ILE A 34 21.02 15.18 19.00
CA ILE A 34 19.95 15.87 18.30
C ILE A 34 20.52 17.14 17.68
N ASN A 35 20.60 17.19 16.37
CA ASN A 35 20.93 18.40 15.65
C ASN A 35 19.63 19.12 15.27
N GLN A 36 19.31 20.19 16.00
CA GLN A 36 18.07 20.95 15.80
C GLN A 36 18.01 21.58 14.41
N ASP A 37 19.10 22.12 13.90
CA ASP A 37 19.16 22.73 12.57
C ASP A 37 18.81 21.69 11.48
N HIS A 38 19.27 20.46 11.66
CA HIS A 38 18.93 19.36 10.74
C HIS A 38 17.47 18.94 10.81
N LEU A 39 16.90 18.93 12.02
CA LEU A 39 15.45 18.66 12.17
C LEU A 39 14.60 19.75 11.51
N ASP A 40 14.98 21.01 11.70
CA ASP A 40 14.29 22.16 11.10
C ASP A 40 14.39 22.13 9.57
N GLU A 41 15.56 21.75 9.02
CA GLU A 41 15.75 21.54 7.58
C GLU A 41 14.89 20.40 7.05
N LEU A 42 14.82 19.27 7.76
CA LEU A 42 13.95 18.14 7.39
C LEU A 42 12.47 18.53 7.41
N GLU A 43 12.04 19.31 8.41
CA GLU A 43 10.66 19.77 8.48
C GLU A 43 10.33 20.73 7.35
N LYS A 44 11.23 21.66 7.02
CA LYS A 44 11.11 22.54 5.87
C LYS A 44 11.00 21.75 4.56
N LEU A 45 11.90 20.78 4.32
CA LEU A 45 11.87 19.93 3.13
C LEU A 45 10.58 19.10 3.03
N ARG A 46 10.08 18.60 4.17
CA ARG A 46 8.76 17.92 4.21
C ARG A 46 7.64 18.85 3.82
N GLY A 47 7.66 20.10 4.29
CA GLY A 47 6.71 21.13 3.90
C GLY A 47 6.74 21.41 2.40
N GLU A 48 7.91 21.61 1.82
CA GLU A 48 8.11 21.86 0.40
C GLU A 48 7.64 20.66 -0.46
N ILE A 49 7.97 19.42 -0.07
CA ILE A 49 7.51 18.22 -0.75
C ILE A 49 5.99 18.08 -0.64
N THR A 50 5.42 18.38 0.51
CA THR A 50 3.97 18.32 0.73
C THR A 50 3.26 19.36 -0.12
N GLU A 51 3.79 20.57 -0.24
CA GLU A 51 3.25 21.61 -1.09
C GLU A 51 3.38 21.26 -2.58
N ALA A 52 4.56 20.78 -3.00
CA ALA A 52 4.83 20.39 -4.39
C ALA A 52 4.05 19.15 -4.84
N THR A 53 3.77 18.22 -3.91
CA THR A 53 3.02 16.98 -4.16
C THR A 53 1.62 17.01 -3.57
N GLY A 54 1.26 18.12 -2.93
CA GLY A 54 -0.07 18.34 -2.35
C GLY A 54 -1.14 18.35 -3.42
N ILE A 55 -2.33 17.98 -3.01
CA ILE A 55 -3.50 17.93 -3.85
C ILE A 55 -3.90 19.37 -4.22
N LYS A 56 -3.22 19.99 -5.15
CA LYS A 56 -3.88 20.99 -6.02
C LYS A 56 -4.64 20.19 -7.08
N ALA A 57 -5.44 19.23 -6.61
CA ALA A 57 -6.14 18.33 -7.48
C ALA A 57 -7.19 19.11 -8.24
N THR A 58 -7.10 19.02 -9.54
CA THR A 58 -8.26 19.07 -10.38
C THR A 58 -9.15 17.89 -9.99
N HIS A 59 -9.96 18.07 -8.94
CA HIS A 59 -11.00 17.12 -8.58
C HIS A 59 -11.91 16.93 -9.79
N LYS A 60 -11.91 15.72 -10.32
CA LYS A 60 -12.97 15.30 -11.22
C LYS A 60 -14.11 14.81 -10.33
N GLU A 61 -15.30 15.37 -10.51
CA GLU A 61 -16.49 14.93 -9.80
C GLU A 61 -16.68 13.40 -9.98
N GLY A 62 -16.88 12.69 -8.87
CA GLY A 62 -17.05 11.23 -8.86
C GLY A 62 -15.77 10.40 -8.90
N VAL A 63 -14.60 11.01 -8.75
CA VAL A 63 -13.30 10.30 -8.68
C VAL A 63 -12.57 10.70 -7.41
N MET A 64 -12.22 9.72 -6.57
CA MET A 64 -11.37 9.96 -5.42
C MET A 64 -9.90 10.09 -5.82
N HIS A 65 -9.21 11.08 -5.27
CA HIS A 65 -7.79 11.21 -5.49
C HIS A 65 -7.02 10.19 -4.61
N PRO A 66 -5.92 9.58 -5.10
CA PRO A 66 -5.12 8.61 -4.32
C PRO A 66 -4.73 9.07 -2.91
N VAL A 67 -4.43 10.35 -2.74
CA VAL A 67 -4.07 10.90 -1.43
C VAL A 67 -5.25 10.90 -0.47
N GLU A 68 -6.47 11.20 -0.93
CA GLU A 68 -7.68 11.15 -0.10
C GLU A 68 -7.97 9.74 0.39
N ILE A 69 -7.75 8.74 -0.47
CA ILE A 69 -7.88 7.32 -0.09
C ILE A 69 -6.88 7.00 1.02
N ILE A 70 -5.60 7.39 0.85
CA ILE A 70 -4.54 7.11 1.82
C ILE A 70 -4.79 7.85 3.15
N GLU A 71 -5.18 9.12 3.11
CA GLU A 71 -5.52 9.89 4.30
C GLU A 71 -6.69 9.27 5.07
N THR A 72 -7.70 8.79 4.35
CA THR A 72 -8.82 8.08 4.97
C THR A 72 -8.36 6.75 5.59
N MET A 73 -7.52 5.98 4.88
CA MET A 73 -6.91 4.78 5.45
C MET A 73 -6.13 5.11 6.74
N GLN A 74 -5.26 6.12 6.72
CA GLN A 74 -4.46 6.52 7.89
C GLN A 74 -5.33 6.98 9.07
N LYS A 75 -6.48 7.56 8.81
CA LYS A 75 -7.44 7.99 9.83
C LYS A 75 -8.15 6.83 10.50
N VAL A 76 -8.45 5.78 9.75
CA VAL A 76 -9.28 4.63 10.20
C VAL A 76 -8.42 3.47 10.69
N LEU A 77 -7.32 3.16 9.99
CA LEU A 77 -6.48 2.01 10.32
C LEU A 77 -5.62 2.30 11.55
N THR A 78 -5.40 1.28 12.36
CA THR A 78 -4.50 1.36 13.52
C THR A 78 -3.06 1.01 13.14
N ASP A 79 -2.08 1.36 13.97
CA ASP A 79 -0.67 1.02 13.76
C ASP A 79 -0.41 -0.49 13.73
N ASP A 80 -1.30 -1.29 14.32
CA ASP A 80 -1.23 -2.76 14.31
C ASP A 80 -1.83 -3.40 13.05
N THR A 81 -2.48 -2.61 12.18
CA THR A 81 -3.00 -3.11 10.92
C THR A 81 -1.87 -3.50 9.97
N THR A 82 -1.93 -4.72 9.44
CA THR A 82 -1.02 -5.13 8.37
C THR A 82 -1.59 -4.71 7.02
N VAL A 83 -0.83 -3.94 6.26
CA VAL A 83 -1.21 -3.49 4.91
C VAL A 83 -0.33 -4.17 3.88
N THR A 84 -0.94 -4.88 2.94
CA THR A 84 -0.27 -5.46 1.77
C THR A 84 -0.61 -4.67 0.53
N VAL A 85 0.38 -4.38 -0.32
CA VAL A 85 0.18 -3.50 -1.46
C VAL A 85 0.65 -4.20 -2.73
N ASP A 86 -0.26 -4.29 -3.71
CA ASP A 86 0.03 -4.81 -5.04
C ASP A 86 0.84 -3.83 -5.88
N VAL A 87 1.27 -4.26 -7.05
CA VAL A 87 2.02 -3.44 -8.00
C VAL A 87 1.06 -2.68 -8.92
N GLY A 88 1.36 -1.41 -9.16
CA GLY A 88 0.56 -0.52 -10.00
C GLY A 88 0.80 0.95 -9.64
N SER A 89 0.03 1.88 -10.19
CA SER A 89 0.16 3.31 -9.87
C SER A 89 -0.14 3.61 -8.39
N HIS A 90 -1.10 2.90 -7.79
CA HIS A 90 -1.42 2.98 -6.36
C HIS A 90 -0.21 2.64 -5.45
N TYR A 91 0.65 1.73 -5.87
CA TYR A 91 1.88 1.37 -5.18
C TYR A 91 2.79 2.59 -4.93
N ILE A 92 2.98 3.45 -5.94
CA ILE A 92 3.82 4.64 -5.83
C ILE A 92 3.22 5.63 -4.82
N TRP A 93 1.89 5.79 -4.85
CA TRP A 93 1.18 6.65 -3.90
C TRP A 93 1.28 6.12 -2.47
N MET A 94 1.05 4.83 -2.27
CA MET A 94 1.17 4.17 -0.97
C MET A 94 2.60 4.30 -0.43
N ALA A 95 3.63 4.02 -1.24
CA ALA A 95 5.03 4.13 -0.82
C ALA A 95 5.44 5.56 -0.42
N ARG A 96 4.83 6.58 -1.03
CA ARG A 96 5.14 7.99 -0.75
C ARG A 96 4.36 8.58 0.41
N LYS A 97 3.12 8.16 0.61
CA LYS A 97 2.19 8.86 1.50
C LYS A 97 1.74 8.04 2.71
N TYR A 98 1.62 6.71 2.56
CA TYR A 98 1.19 5.87 3.68
C TYR A 98 2.30 5.76 4.74
N ARG A 99 1.94 5.93 6.00
CA ARG A 99 2.84 5.81 7.15
C ARG A 99 2.62 4.49 7.86
N SER A 100 3.71 3.75 8.09
CA SER A 100 3.70 2.53 8.89
C SER A 100 4.72 2.69 10.01
N TYR A 101 4.30 2.50 11.23
CA TYR A 101 5.13 2.71 12.43
C TYR A 101 5.64 1.40 13.01
N ASN A 102 4.99 0.29 12.71
CA ASN A 102 5.39 -1.03 13.18
C ASN A 102 6.15 -1.81 12.10
N PRO A 103 7.25 -2.50 12.46
CA PRO A 103 8.00 -3.33 11.52
C PRO A 103 7.11 -4.43 10.91
N ARG A 104 7.24 -4.65 9.60
CA ARG A 104 6.52 -5.70 8.85
C ARG A 104 4.99 -5.54 8.83
N HIS A 105 4.48 -4.32 9.04
CA HIS A 105 3.06 -4.01 8.90
C HIS A 105 2.72 -3.34 7.56
N LEU A 106 3.72 -3.02 6.74
CA LEU A 106 3.52 -2.55 5.38
C LEU A 106 4.38 -3.38 4.43
N LEU A 107 3.74 -4.14 3.53
CA LEU A 107 4.38 -5.11 2.66
C LEU A 107 4.23 -4.72 1.20
N PHE A 108 5.37 -4.57 0.52
CA PHE A 108 5.47 -4.25 -0.91
C PHE A 108 6.27 -5.30 -1.67
N SER A 109 5.87 -5.62 -2.89
CA SER A 109 6.63 -6.48 -3.80
C SER A 109 7.70 -5.70 -4.56
N ASN A 110 8.77 -5.29 -3.87
CA ASN A 110 9.84 -4.47 -4.45
C ASN A 110 10.85 -5.23 -5.31
N GLY A 111 11.01 -6.52 -5.10
CA GLY A 111 12.01 -7.33 -5.79
C GLY A 111 11.61 -7.66 -7.22
N MET A 112 10.56 -8.44 -7.38
CA MET A 112 10.09 -8.93 -8.68
C MET A 112 8.93 -8.11 -9.25
N GLN A 113 8.30 -7.26 -8.45
CA GLN A 113 7.14 -6.45 -8.86
C GLN A 113 6.02 -7.28 -9.50
N THR A 114 5.66 -8.38 -8.87
CA THR A 114 4.66 -9.32 -9.35
C THR A 114 3.25 -8.79 -9.09
N LEU A 115 2.40 -8.76 -10.12
CA LEU A 115 0.97 -8.46 -9.96
C LEU A 115 0.23 -9.59 -9.24
N GLY A 116 -0.82 -9.24 -8.51
CA GLY A 116 -1.69 -10.20 -7.85
C GLY A 116 -1.14 -10.74 -6.53
N VAL A 117 -0.13 -10.10 -5.91
CA VAL A 117 0.47 -10.59 -4.67
C VAL A 117 -0.21 -10.09 -3.41
N ALA A 118 -0.94 -8.97 -3.48
CA ALA A 118 -1.49 -8.32 -2.28
C ALA A 118 -2.46 -9.21 -1.51
N LEU A 119 -3.46 -9.79 -2.18
CA LEU A 119 -4.43 -10.68 -1.54
C LEU A 119 -3.80 -11.97 -0.97
N PRO A 120 -2.96 -12.73 -1.69
CA PRO A 120 -2.23 -13.87 -1.12
C PRO A 120 -1.38 -13.53 0.10
N TRP A 121 -0.72 -12.38 0.09
CA TRP A 121 0.03 -11.91 1.25
C TRP A 121 -0.86 -11.49 2.41
N ALA A 122 -2.01 -10.89 2.13
CA ALA A 122 -3.01 -10.58 3.15
C ALA A 122 -3.55 -11.85 3.81
N ILE A 123 -3.83 -12.90 3.03
CA ILE A 123 -4.23 -14.21 3.54
C ILE A 123 -3.12 -14.77 4.46
N SER A 124 -1.87 -14.71 4.00
CA SER A 124 -0.73 -15.18 4.81
C SER A 124 -0.58 -14.36 6.09
N ALA A 125 -0.72 -13.03 6.01
CA ALA A 125 -0.65 -12.16 7.18
C ALA A 125 -1.76 -12.45 8.18
N ALA A 126 -3.01 -12.63 7.73
CA ALA A 126 -4.14 -12.97 8.59
C ALA A 126 -3.98 -14.32 9.27
N LEU A 127 -3.37 -15.32 8.60
CA LEU A 127 -3.08 -16.61 9.18
C LEU A 127 -2.00 -16.58 10.28
N VAL A 128 -0.95 -15.76 10.10
CA VAL A 128 0.14 -15.66 11.09
C VAL A 128 -0.12 -14.61 12.18
N ARG A 129 -1.11 -13.75 11.98
CA ARG A 129 -1.54 -12.68 12.90
C ARG A 129 -3.06 -12.70 13.09
N PRO A 130 -3.64 -13.77 13.66
CA PRO A 130 -5.09 -13.97 13.64
C PRO A 130 -5.89 -12.92 14.42
N ASN A 131 -5.23 -12.14 15.28
CA ASN A 131 -5.89 -11.11 16.10
C ASN A 131 -5.65 -9.68 15.59
N THR A 132 -5.10 -9.53 14.39
CA THR A 132 -4.85 -8.21 13.80
C THR A 132 -5.64 -8.04 12.51
N GLN A 133 -6.08 -6.83 12.27
CA GLN A 133 -6.72 -6.49 11.00
C GLN A 133 -5.71 -6.49 9.86
N VAL A 134 -6.13 -6.97 8.70
CA VAL A 134 -5.32 -6.97 7.48
C VAL A 134 -6.06 -6.23 6.38
N VAL A 135 -5.37 -5.31 5.72
CA VAL A 135 -5.88 -4.59 4.55
C VAL A 135 -5.00 -4.89 3.34
N SER A 136 -5.63 -5.41 2.30
CA SER A 136 -5.00 -5.66 1.00
C SER A 136 -5.35 -4.54 0.04
N VAL A 137 -4.37 -3.88 -0.55
CA VAL A 137 -4.57 -2.79 -1.52
C VAL A 137 -4.10 -3.26 -2.88
N ALA A 138 -4.98 -3.26 -3.85
CA ALA A 138 -4.67 -3.63 -5.23
C ALA A 138 -5.34 -2.68 -6.22
N GLY A 139 -4.77 -2.53 -7.41
CA GLY A 139 -5.51 -2.02 -8.56
C GLY A 139 -6.47 -3.11 -9.06
N ASP A 140 -7.48 -2.71 -9.79
CA ASP A 140 -8.45 -3.60 -10.41
C ASP A 140 -7.81 -4.68 -11.28
N GLY A 141 -6.87 -4.30 -12.15
CA GLY A 141 -6.12 -5.25 -12.97
C GLY A 141 -5.24 -6.19 -12.17
N GLY A 142 -4.54 -5.69 -11.13
CA GLY A 142 -3.72 -6.52 -10.25
C GLY A 142 -4.55 -7.53 -9.46
N PHE A 143 -5.71 -7.12 -8.96
CA PHE A 143 -6.62 -8.00 -8.24
C PHE A 143 -7.08 -9.19 -9.10
N LEU A 144 -7.33 -9.00 -10.39
CA LEU A 144 -7.78 -10.06 -11.29
C LEU A 144 -6.76 -11.19 -11.46
N PHE A 145 -5.49 -11.02 -11.10
CA PHE A 145 -4.48 -12.08 -11.13
C PHE A 145 -4.64 -13.10 -9.99
N SER A 146 -5.26 -12.72 -8.88
CA SER A 146 -5.40 -13.58 -7.70
C SER A 146 -6.74 -13.45 -6.98
N GLY A 147 -7.72 -12.78 -7.60
CA GLY A 147 -9.03 -12.54 -6.99
C GLY A 147 -9.77 -13.82 -6.56
N GLN A 148 -9.52 -14.96 -7.23
CA GLN A 148 -10.06 -16.27 -6.87
C GLN A 148 -9.61 -16.74 -5.47
N GLU A 149 -8.53 -16.16 -4.91
CA GLU A 149 -8.09 -16.45 -3.54
C GLU A 149 -9.07 -15.94 -2.46
N LEU A 150 -10.09 -15.16 -2.86
CA LEU A 150 -11.24 -14.87 -1.98
C LEU A 150 -11.90 -16.16 -1.47
N GLU A 151 -11.90 -17.23 -2.26
CA GLU A 151 -12.38 -18.55 -1.79
C GLU A 151 -11.63 -18.98 -0.53
N THR A 152 -10.31 -18.91 -0.56
CA THR A 152 -9.47 -19.28 0.58
C THR A 152 -9.75 -18.37 1.78
N ALA A 153 -9.87 -17.07 1.56
CA ALA A 153 -10.16 -16.10 2.63
C ALA A 153 -11.54 -16.37 3.27
N VAL A 154 -12.57 -16.62 2.48
CA VAL A 154 -13.92 -16.97 2.95
C VAL A 154 -13.93 -18.31 3.70
N ARG A 155 -13.39 -19.36 3.09
CA ARG A 155 -13.36 -20.70 3.68
C ARG A 155 -12.60 -20.74 5.01
N LYS A 156 -11.61 -19.87 5.19
CA LYS A 156 -10.83 -19.73 6.42
C LYS A 156 -11.39 -18.67 7.38
N ASN A 157 -12.45 -17.98 6.99
CA ASN A 157 -13.06 -16.87 7.73
C ASN A 157 -12.03 -15.82 8.19
N LEU A 158 -11.22 -15.35 7.24
CA LEU A 158 -10.14 -14.40 7.54
C LEU A 158 -10.65 -12.97 7.50
N ASN A 159 -10.36 -12.19 8.54
CA ASN A 159 -10.72 -10.78 8.61
C ASN A 159 -9.76 -9.96 7.76
N ILE A 160 -10.08 -9.85 6.47
CA ILE A 160 -9.30 -9.11 5.47
C ILE A 160 -10.20 -8.09 4.80
N ILE A 161 -9.76 -6.85 4.73
CA ILE A 161 -10.34 -5.84 3.87
C ILE A 161 -9.54 -5.81 2.57
N GLN A 162 -10.16 -6.23 1.45
CA GLN A 162 -9.60 -6.07 0.12
C GLN A 162 -10.07 -4.75 -0.47
N LEU A 163 -9.20 -3.76 -0.56
CA LEU A 163 -9.46 -2.46 -1.17
C LEU A 163 -8.98 -2.49 -2.63
N ILE A 164 -9.89 -2.25 -3.57
CA ILE A 164 -9.59 -2.17 -5.00
C ILE A 164 -9.65 -0.71 -5.45
N TRP A 165 -8.54 -0.20 -6.00
CA TRP A 165 -8.49 1.08 -6.69
C TRP A 165 -8.84 0.83 -8.16
N ASN A 166 -10.07 1.14 -8.51
CA ASN A 166 -10.67 0.77 -9.78
C ASN A 166 -10.70 1.96 -10.75
N ASP A 167 -9.93 1.89 -11.82
CA ASP A 167 -9.95 2.86 -12.91
C ASP A 167 -10.19 2.19 -14.30
N GLY A 168 -10.46 0.89 -14.33
CA GLY A 168 -10.80 0.14 -15.54
C GLY A 168 -9.63 -0.16 -16.46
N ARG A 169 -8.38 -0.05 -15.98
CA ARG A 169 -7.19 -0.17 -16.83
C ARG A 169 -5.91 -0.53 -16.10
N TYR A 170 -4.91 -0.97 -16.84
CA TYR A 170 -3.54 -1.10 -16.35
C TYR A 170 -2.84 0.28 -16.38
N ASN A 171 -3.25 1.17 -15.48
CA ASN A 171 -2.87 2.58 -15.46
C ASN A 171 -1.34 2.80 -15.47
N MET A 172 -0.56 2.00 -14.74
CA MET A 172 0.90 2.12 -14.74
C MET A 172 1.50 1.80 -16.11
N VAL A 173 0.97 0.79 -16.80
CA VAL A 173 1.42 0.41 -18.13
C VAL A 173 1.03 1.49 -19.13
N GLU A 174 -0.22 1.98 -19.07
CA GLU A 174 -0.69 3.11 -19.87
C GLU A 174 0.22 4.31 -19.76
N PHE A 175 0.54 4.73 -18.53
CA PHE A 175 1.43 5.85 -18.26
C PHE A 175 2.81 5.66 -18.89
N GLN A 176 3.40 4.46 -18.79
CA GLN A 176 4.71 4.16 -19.38
C GLN A 176 4.66 4.17 -20.91
N GLU A 177 3.61 3.61 -21.50
CA GLU A 177 3.40 3.63 -22.95
C GLU A 177 3.21 5.04 -23.50
N GLU A 178 2.37 5.84 -22.84
CA GLU A 178 2.15 7.24 -23.18
C GLU A 178 3.45 8.07 -23.10
N MET A 179 4.24 7.87 -22.06
CA MET A 179 5.54 8.53 -21.93
C MET A 179 6.49 8.17 -23.07
N LYS A 180 6.56 6.88 -23.42
CA LYS A 180 7.54 6.35 -24.36
C LYS A 180 7.08 6.45 -25.82
N TYR A 181 5.82 6.07 -26.08
CA TYR A 181 5.30 5.90 -27.44
C TYR A 181 4.28 6.96 -27.83
N LYS A 182 3.87 7.86 -26.90
CA LYS A 182 2.80 8.85 -27.08
C LYS A 182 1.46 8.23 -27.47
N ARG A 183 1.25 7.00 -27.12
CA ARG A 183 0.02 6.24 -27.31
C ARG A 183 0.03 5.02 -26.39
N SER A 184 -1.14 4.51 -26.06
CA SER A 184 -1.32 3.26 -25.33
C SER A 184 -2.11 2.24 -26.13
N ALA A 185 -1.97 0.96 -25.82
CA ALA A 185 -2.73 -0.14 -26.44
C ALA A 185 -2.81 -1.35 -25.49
N GLY A 186 -3.98 -2.01 -25.44
CA GLY A 186 -4.17 -3.23 -24.66
C GLY A 186 -4.19 -3.01 -23.14
N VAL A 187 -4.39 -1.78 -22.68
CA VAL A 187 -4.38 -1.40 -21.26
C VAL A 187 -5.78 -1.31 -20.67
N GLU A 188 -6.80 -1.14 -21.47
CA GLU A 188 -8.19 -1.10 -21.03
C GLU A 188 -8.79 -2.52 -21.00
N PHE A 189 -9.63 -2.78 -20.02
CA PHE A 189 -10.40 -4.01 -19.95
C PHE A 189 -11.88 -3.73 -19.69
N GLY A 190 -12.71 -4.74 -19.92
CA GLY A 190 -14.16 -4.61 -19.77
C GLY A 190 -14.59 -4.36 -18.33
N PRO A 191 -15.80 -3.87 -18.12
CA PRO A 191 -16.31 -3.60 -16.78
C PRO A 191 -16.43 -4.90 -15.98
N VAL A 192 -15.84 -4.91 -14.77
CA VAL A 192 -15.98 -5.98 -13.79
C VAL A 192 -16.77 -5.45 -12.61
N ASP A 193 -17.80 -6.16 -12.20
CA ASP A 193 -18.54 -5.85 -10.98
C ASP A 193 -17.86 -6.55 -9.80
N TYR A 194 -16.91 -5.87 -9.16
CA TYR A 194 -16.13 -6.43 -8.05
C TYR A 194 -16.99 -6.73 -6.81
N VAL A 195 -18.08 -6.01 -6.61
CA VAL A 195 -19.03 -6.30 -5.53
C VAL A 195 -19.67 -7.67 -5.74
N LYS A 196 -20.25 -7.89 -6.92
CA LYS A 196 -20.84 -9.21 -7.25
C LYS A 196 -19.79 -10.31 -7.31
N TYR A 197 -18.57 -9.97 -7.75
CA TYR A 197 -17.46 -10.91 -7.73
C TYR A 197 -17.17 -11.40 -6.30
N ALA A 198 -17.07 -10.49 -5.33
CA ALA A 198 -16.87 -10.83 -3.93
C ALA A 198 -18.05 -11.66 -3.36
N GLU A 199 -19.28 -11.22 -3.63
CA GLU A 199 -20.50 -11.91 -3.18
C GLU A 199 -20.60 -13.34 -3.74
N SER A 200 -20.12 -13.59 -4.96
CA SER A 200 -20.11 -14.92 -5.57
C SER A 200 -19.23 -15.93 -4.81
N PHE A 201 -18.25 -15.46 -4.04
CA PHE A 201 -17.44 -16.28 -3.13
C PHE A 201 -18.00 -16.34 -1.71
N GLY A 202 -19.01 -15.54 -1.39
CA GLY A 202 -19.55 -15.40 -0.03
C GLY A 202 -18.83 -14.33 0.82
N ALA A 203 -17.97 -13.51 0.21
CA ALA A 203 -17.42 -12.34 0.84
C ALA A 203 -18.41 -11.15 0.75
N LYS A 204 -18.29 -10.20 1.67
CA LYS A 204 -19.07 -8.97 1.59
C LYS A 204 -18.46 -8.02 0.55
N GLY A 205 -19.27 -7.47 -0.32
CA GLY A 205 -18.88 -6.48 -1.33
C GLY A 205 -19.47 -5.10 -1.02
N LEU A 206 -18.65 -4.05 -1.08
CA LEU A 206 -19.05 -2.66 -0.90
C LEU A 206 -18.54 -1.84 -2.09
N ARG A 207 -19.35 -0.90 -2.59
CA ARG A 207 -18.94 0.07 -3.61
C ARG A 207 -18.88 1.45 -3.02
N VAL A 208 -17.79 2.16 -3.33
CA VAL A 208 -17.47 3.46 -2.78
C VAL A 208 -17.02 4.39 -3.91
N THR A 209 -17.59 5.58 -3.95
CA THR A 209 -17.27 6.60 -4.95
C THR A 209 -16.86 7.94 -4.32
N LYS A 210 -16.99 8.05 -2.98
CA LYS A 210 -16.69 9.27 -2.23
C LYS A 210 -15.89 8.95 -0.97
N GLN A 211 -15.13 9.93 -0.52
CA GLN A 211 -14.26 9.79 0.65
C GLN A 211 -15.02 9.43 1.93
N GLU A 212 -16.18 10.04 2.16
CA GLU A 212 -17.00 9.77 3.35
C GLU A 212 -17.54 8.33 3.34
N GLU A 213 -17.88 7.81 2.16
CA GLU A 213 -18.32 6.42 1.98
C GLU A 213 -17.16 5.45 2.25
N LEU A 214 -15.91 5.81 1.87
CA LEU A 214 -14.73 4.99 2.12
C LEU A 214 -14.45 4.86 3.63
N GLU A 215 -14.57 5.95 4.38
CA GLU A 215 -14.40 5.92 5.83
C GLU A 215 -15.42 4.98 6.48
N ALA A 216 -16.68 5.06 6.07
CA ALA A 216 -17.75 4.19 6.57
C ALA A 216 -17.49 2.73 6.19
N ALA A 217 -17.14 2.45 4.93
CA ALA A 217 -16.86 1.11 4.43
C ALA A 217 -15.65 0.44 5.13
N LEU A 218 -14.58 1.19 5.41
CA LEU A 218 -13.44 0.68 6.16
C LEU A 218 -13.83 0.32 7.60
N LYS A 219 -14.62 1.17 8.28
CA LYS A 219 -15.13 0.87 9.64
C LYS A 219 -16.02 -0.35 9.63
N GLU A 220 -16.94 -0.46 8.68
CA GLU A 220 -17.80 -1.61 8.49
C GLU A 220 -16.99 -2.89 8.21
N GLY A 221 -15.91 -2.78 7.43
CA GLY A 221 -14.97 -3.88 7.19
C GLY A 221 -14.27 -4.38 8.46
N TYR A 222 -13.96 -3.47 9.39
CA TYR A 222 -13.40 -3.84 10.69
C TYR A 222 -14.36 -4.60 11.59
N GLU A 223 -15.65 -4.32 11.47
CA GLU A 223 -16.72 -4.92 12.29
C GLU A 223 -17.29 -6.21 11.68
N THR A 224 -16.93 -6.49 10.41
CA THR A 224 -17.46 -7.66 9.68
C THR A 224 -16.58 -8.89 9.95
N ASP A 225 -17.21 -10.00 10.33
CA ASP A 225 -16.55 -11.31 10.36
C ASP A 225 -16.35 -11.82 8.94
N GLY A 226 -15.08 -12.15 8.62
CA GLY A 226 -14.70 -12.63 7.30
C GLY A 226 -14.24 -11.54 6.33
N PRO A 227 -13.96 -11.89 5.07
CA PRO A 227 -13.39 -10.96 4.11
C PRO A 227 -14.44 -9.97 3.57
N VAL A 228 -14.01 -8.71 3.45
CA VAL A 228 -14.78 -7.62 2.85
C VAL A 228 -13.99 -7.08 1.66
N LEU A 229 -14.65 -6.93 0.52
CA LEU A 229 -14.10 -6.26 -0.65
C LEU A 229 -14.73 -4.88 -0.79
N ILE A 230 -13.91 -3.85 -0.90
CA ILE A 230 -14.30 -2.46 -1.14
C ILE A 230 -13.81 -2.05 -2.53
N ASP A 231 -14.75 -1.83 -3.47
CA ASP A 231 -14.52 -1.32 -4.81
C ASP A 231 -14.68 0.20 -4.84
#